data_d04a51e170cb2aa0cbddaadc156b8fb9
#
_entry.id   d04a51e170cb2aa0cbddaadc156b8fb9
#
_cell.length_a   1.000
_cell.length_b   1.000
_cell.length_c   1.000
_cell.angle_alpha   90.00
_cell.angle_beta   90.00
_cell.angle_gamma   90.00
#
_symmetry.space_group_name_H-M   'P 1'
#
loop_
_entity.id
_entity.type
_entity.pdbx_description
1 polymer ?
#
loop_
_entity_poly.entity_id
_entity_poly.type
_entity_poly.pdbx_seq_one_letter_code
_entity_poly.pdbx_strand_id
1 'polypeptide(L)'
;MSNLKRIVNMVCQHSCTDKHLRRLLPFGLFALLLLTGCSVSYKFNGASIDYSKVKTIQIAEFPIRASYVWGPMGPMFNTQLKDQFASHTKLQQVRRNGDMKLEGEITQYTQRNKAVSSEGYSAMAELAMTVNVRFTNNSNHNEDFERQFTATRTYETTQSLSSVQERLVEEMVKDLCDQIFNAAVANW
;
A
#
# COMPACT_ATOMS: atom_id res chain seq x y z
N MET A 1 73.94 43.12 -6.41
CA MET A 1 73.23 42.30 -7.44
C MET A 1 72.76 40.95 -6.91
N SER A 2 72.59 40.75 -5.60
CA SER A 2 72.25 39.44 -5.01
C SER A 2 70.79 39.31 -4.62
N ASN A 3 70.06 40.38 -4.37
CA ASN A 3 68.69 40.34 -3.85
C ASN A 3 67.60 40.22 -4.92
N LEU A 4 67.88 40.55 -6.17
CA LEU A 4 66.90 40.49 -7.25
C LEU A 4 66.61 39.04 -7.73
N LYS A 5 67.63 38.16 -7.67
CA LYS A 5 67.50 36.75 -8.03
C LYS A 5 66.67 35.95 -7.02
N ARG A 6 66.62 36.35 -5.73
CA ARG A 6 65.83 35.68 -4.72
C ARG A 6 64.34 35.98 -4.86
N ILE A 7 64.02 37.21 -5.27
CA ILE A 7 62.62 37.61 -5.45
C ILE A 7 61.97 36.93 -6.67
N VAL A 8 62.72 36.80 -7.76
CA VAL A 8 62.26 36.14 -8.99
C VAL A 8 62.02 34.63 -8.78
N ASN A 9 62.90 33.97 -7.98
CA ASN A 9 62.65 32.54 -7.67
C ASN A 9 61.48 32.30 -6.75
N MET A 10 61.14 33.24 -5.86
CA MET A 10 60.00 33.11 -4.95
C MET A 10 58.66 33.30 -5.67
N VAL A 11 58.61 34.14 -6.70
CA VAL A 11 57.43 34.37 -7.52
C VAL A 11 57.15 33.21 -8.49
N CYS A 12 58.25 32.55 -8.98
CA CYS A 12 58.10 31.41 -9.91
C CYS A 12 57.64 30.12 -9.24
N GLN A 13 57.88 29.95 -7.91
CA GLN A 13 57.35 28.75 -7.18
C GLN A 13 55.89 28.83 -6.85
N HIS A 14 55.30 30.04 -6.70
CA HIS A 14 53.88 30.20 -6.44
C HIS A 14 52.98 29.96 -7.67
N SER A 15 53.51 30.09 -8.88
CA SER A 15 52.77 29.92 -10.13
C SER A 15 52.58 28.46 -10.57
N CYS A 16 53.38 27.53 -10.00
CA CYS A 16 53.32 26.13 -10.40
C CYS A 16 52.26 25.30 -9.60
N THR A 17 51.91 25.74 -8.40
CA THR A 17 50.89 25.07 -7.56
C THR A 17 49.45 25.40 -7.97
N ASP A 18 49.25 26.57 -8.61
CA ASP A 18 47.89 26.99 -9.02
C ASP A 18 47.28 26.17 -10.17
N LYS A 19 48.13 25.63 -11.05
CA LYS A 19 47.64 24.85 -12.21
C LYS A 19 47.05 23.49 -11.80
N HIS A 20 47.58 22.85 -10.78
CA HIS A 20 47.06 21.59 -10.26
C HIS A 20 45.82 21.83 -9.38
N LEU A 21 45.81 22.90 -8.60
CA LEU A 21 44.70 23.30 -7.76
C LEU A 21 43.47 23.69 -8.60
N ARG A 22 43.66 24.42 -9.72
CA ARG A 22 42.59 24.80 -10.66
C ARG A 22 42.00 23.60 -11.41
N ARG A 23 42.74 22.51 -11.61
CA ARG A 23 42.27 21.27 -12.23
C ARG A 23 41.53 20.37 -11.24
N LEU A 24 41.82 20.44 -9.95
CA LEU A 24 41.18 19.66 -8.89
C LEU A 24 39.89 20.33 -8.37
N LEU A 25 39.73 21.64 -8.52
CA LEU A 25 38.59 22.41 -8.11
C LEU A 25 37.24 21.90 -8.74
N PRO A 26 37.17 21.67 -10.07
CA PRO A 26 35.93 21.16 -10.68
C PRO A 26 35.62 19.71 -10.26
N PHE A 27 36.64 18.92 -9.95
CA PHE A 27 36.46 17.54 -9.50
C PHE A 27 35.97 17.48 -8.05
N GLY A 28 36.43 18.36 -7.18
CA GLY A 28 35.95 18.54 -5.81
C GLY A 28 34.52 19.06 -5.76
N LEU A 29 34.18 20.01 -6.63
CA LEU A 29 32.83 20.56 -6.74
C LEU A 29 31.82 19.52 -7.29
N PHE A 30 32.24 18.66 -8.22
CA PHE A 30 31.44 17.58 -8.76
C PHE A 30 31.24 16.45 -7.74
N ALA A 31 32.23 16.13 -6.93
CA ALA A 31 32.13 15.18 -5.83
C ALA A 31 31.20 15.67 -4.70
N LEU A 32 31.18 16.99 -4.42
CA LEU A 32 30.28 17.59 -3.43
C LEU A 32 28.82 17.60 -3.87
N LEU A 33 28.55 17.68 -5.19
CA LEU A 33 27.21 17.59 -5.77
C LEU A 33 26.63 16.18 -5.71
N LEU A 34 27.44 15.14 -5.62
CA LEU A 34 27.00 13.75 -5.50
C LEU A 34 26.59 13.36 -4.07
N LEU A 35 26.91 14.18 -3.06
CA LEU A 35 26.59 13.95 -1.65
C LEU A 35 25.23 14.53 -1.24
N THR A 36 24.55 15.29 -2.09
CA THR A 36 23.17 15.73 -1.89
C THR A 36 22.19 14.65 -2.34
N GLY A 37 22.38 13.44 -1.87
CA GLY A 37 21.35 12.40 -1.90
C GLY A 37 20.23 12.85 -0.97
N CYS A 38 19.28 13.65 -1.48
CA CYS A 38 18.00 13.82 -0.81
C CYS A 38 17.39 12.43 -0.66
N SER A 39 17.47 11.85 0.52
CA SER A 39 16.58 10.77 0.91
C SER A 39 15.19 11.40 0.97
N VAL A 40 14.43 11.29 -0.13
CA VAL A 40 13.01 11.57 -0.14
C VAL A 40 12.40 10.48 0.72
N SER A 41 12.32 10.76 2.02
CA SER A 41 11.47 9.99 2.90
C SER A 41 10.04 10.32 2.47
N TYR A 42 9.43 9.46 1.66
CA TYR A 42 8.00 9.42 1.50
C TYR A 42 7.41 9.04 2.87
N LYS A 43 7.22 10.02 3.72
CA LYS A 43 6.20 9.90 4.75
C LYS A 43 4.90 9.82 3.95
N PHE A 44 4.36 8.62 3.82
CA PHE A 44 2.94 8.46 3.61
C PHE A 44 2.29 9.20 4.78
N ASN A 45 1.88 10.45 4.55
CA ASN A 45 0.88 11.12 5.35
C ASN A 45 -0.49 10.50 5.01
N GLY A 46 -0.56 9.17 4.99
CA GLY A 46 -1.81 8.45 5.13
C GLY A 46 -2.35 8.83 6.50
N ALA A 47 -3.62 9.21 6.57
CA ALA A 47 -4.30 9.67 7.75
C ALA A 47 -3.82 8.88 8.96
N SER A 48 -3.06 9.52 9.78
CA SER A 48 -2.47 8.84 10.93
C SER A 48 -3.56 8.73 11.96
N ILE A 49 -3.93 7.50 12.28
CA ILE A 49 -4.71 7.20 13.47
C ILE A 49 -4.11 8.02 14.62
N ASP A 50 -4.92 8.83 15.27
CA ASP A 50 -4.49 9.53 16.47
C ASP A 50 -4.38 8.54 17.62
N TYR A 51 -3.23 7.87 17.74
CA TYR A 51 -2.97 6.88 18.77
C TYR A 51 -3.00 7.44 20.21
N SER A 52 -3.15 8.75 20.39
CA SER A 52 -3.40 9.34 21.70
C SER A 52 -4.84 9.12 22.15
N LYS A 53 -5.78 9.03 21.20
CA LYS A 53 -7.23 8.88 21.43
C LYS A 53 -7.74 7.48 21.11
N VAL A 54 -7.14 6.82 20.11
CA VAL A 54 -7.59 5.52 19.60
C VAL A 54 -6.47 4.50 19.79
N LYS A 55 -6.73 3.48 20.59
CA LYS A 55 -5.76 2.42 20.93
C LYS A 55 -6.23 1.04 20.55
N THR A 56 -7.54 0.86 20.41
CA THR A 56 -8.16 -0.44 20.23
C THR A 56 -9.08 -0.47 19.02
N ILE A 57 -9.14 -1.64 18.37
CA ILE A 57 -10.08 -1.92 17.29
C ILE A 57 -10.82 -3.22 17.53
N GLN A 58 -12.12 -3.20 17.33
CA GLN A 58 -12.97 -4.37 17.30
C GLN A 58 -13.27 -4.71 15.85
N ILE A 59 -12.83 -5.87 15.38
CA ILE A 59 -13.16 -6.41 14.05
C ILE A 59 -14.13 -7.56 14.27
N ALA A 60 -15.39 -7.37 13.84
CA ALA A 60 -16.41 -8.41 13.91
C ALA A 60 -16.17 -9.50 12.86
N GLU A 61 -16.74 -10.68 13.05
CA GLU A 61 -16.79 -11.68 11.99
C GLU A 61 -17.73 -11.23 10.87
N PHE A 62 -17.28 -11.36 9.62
CA PHE A 62 -18.04 -11.05 8.42
C PHE A 62 -18.73 -12.32 7.91
N PRO A 63 -20.04 -12.49 8.15
CA PRO A 63 -20.79 -13.64 7.65
C PRO A 63 -20.96 -13.55 6.13
N ILE A 64 -21.10 -14.72 5.49
CA ILE A 64 -21.43 -14.80 4.07
C ILE A 64 -22.96 -14.77 3.95
N ARG A 65 -23.50 -13.78 3.21
CA ARG A 65 -24.91 -13.63 2.85
C ARG A 65 -25.16 -13.81 1.36
N ALA A 66 -24.10 -14.09 0.59
CA ALA A 66 -24.21 -14.37 -0.82
C ALA A 66 -25.01 -15.64 -1.10
N SER A 67 -25.74 -15.67 -2.23
CA SER A 67 -26.54 -16.84 -2.65
C SER A 67 -25.69 -18.07 -2.94
N TYR A 68 -24.46 -17.87 -3.46
CA TYR A 68 -23.48 -18.92 -3.65
C TYR A 68 -22.38 -18.79 -2.61
N VAL A 69 -22.02 -19.90 -1.98
CA VAL A 69 -21.02 -19.94 -0.91
C VAL A 69 -19.92 -20.92 -1.25
N TRP A 70 -18.70 -20.43 -1.27
CA TRP A 70 -17.50 -21.27 -1.25
C TRP A 70 -16.97 -21.28 0.20
N GLY A 71 -17.02 -22.45 0.86
CA GLY A 71 -16.80 -22.57 2.30
C GLY A 71 -15.54 -21.90 2.86
N PRO A 72 -14.37 -22.02 2.23
CA PRO A 72 -13.12 -21.42 2.73
C PRO A 72 -13.09 -19.88 2.68
N MET A 73 -13.93 -19.23 1.87
CA MET A 73 -13.92 -17.78 1.64
C MET A 73 -14.09 -16.95 2.92
N GLY A 74 -15.04 -17.33 3.79
CA GLY A 74 -15.33 -16.61 5.03
C GLY A 74 -14.13 -16.59 6.00
N PRO A 75 -13.62 -17.75 6.41
CA PRO A 75 -12.42 -17.82 7.24
C PRO A 75 -11.21 -17.11 6.64
N MET A 76 -10.97 -17.26 5.33
CA MET A 76 -9.89 -16.59 4.61
C MET A 76 -10.02 -15.06 4.71
N PHE A 77 -11.20 -14.51 4.41
CA PHE A 77 -11.47 -13.06 4.50
C PHE A 77 -11.26 -12.54 5.93
N ASN A 78 -11.88 -13.20 6.91
CA ASN A 78 -11.82 -12.75 8.31
C ASN A 78 -10.40 -12.79 8.88
N THR A 79 -9.61 -13.80 8.52
CA THR A 79 -8.21 -13.91 8.94
C THR A 79 -7.38 -12.80 8.28
N GLN A 80 -7.47 -12.67 6.96
CA GLN A 80 -6.70 -11.67 6.21
C GLN A 80 -6.99 -10.24 6.68
N LEU A 81 -8.28 -9.93 6.94
CA LEU A 81 -8.66 -8.60 7.42
C LEU A 81 -8.06 -8.30 8.81
N LYS A 82 -8.11 -9.26 9.74
CA LYS A 82 -7.50 -9.11 11.07
C LYS A 82 -5.99 -8.97 10.99
N ASP A 83 -5.34 -9.76 10.16
CA ASP A 83 -3.89 -9.72 9.95
C ASP A 83 -3.43 -8.41 9.33
N GLN A 84 -4.23 -7.85 8.40
CA GLN A 84 -3.97 -6.55 7.78
C GLN A 84 -3.90 -5.44 8.84
N PHE A 85 -4.88 -5.36 9.74
CA PHE A 85 -4.87 -4.36 10.81
C PHE A 85 -3.79 -4.63 11.86
N ALA A 86 -3.52 -5.88 12.21
CA ALA A 86 -2.48 -6.24 13.18
C ALA A 86 -1.06 -5.88 12.69
N SER A 87 -0.79 -6.08 11.40
CA SER A 87 0.54 -5.87 10.83
C SER A 87 0.82 -4.42 10.44
N HIS A 88 -0.20 -3.63 10.10
CA HIS A 88 -0.04 -2.27 9.56
C HIS A 88 -0.45 -1.16 10.54
N THR A 89 -0.97 -1.51 11.73
CA THR A 89 -1.32 -0.53 12.76
C THR A 89 -0.74 -0.90 14.12
N LYS A 90 -0.75 0.06 15.05
CA LYS A 90 -0.43 -0.18 16.47
C LYS A 90 -1.69 -0.44 17.30
N LEU A 91 -2.85 -0.64 16.65
CA LEU A 91 -4.11 -0.87 17.34
C LEU A 91 -4.13 -2.27 17.97
N GLN A 92 -4.55 -2.34 19.21
CA GLN A 92 -4.80 -3.59 19.88
C GLN A 92 -6.18 -4.13 19.47
N GLN A 93 -6.22 -5.34 18.91
CA GLN A 93 -7.49 -5.97 18.58
C GLN A 93 -8.19 -6.47 19.84
N VAL A 94 -9.46 -6.08 20.00
CA VAL A 94 -10.32 -6.46 21.12
C VAL A 94 -11.61 -7.10 20.63
N ARG A 95 -12.22 -7.94 21.48
CA ARG A 95 -13.47 -8.63 21.12
C ARG A 95 -14.70 -7.75 21.26
N ARG A 96 -14.66 -6.75 22.16
CA ARG A 96 -15.80 -5.85 22.48
C ARG A 96 -15.27 -4.49 22.89
N ASN A 97 -16.10 -3.46 22.68
CA ASN A 97 -15.85 -2.09 23.15
C ASN A 97 -14.51 -1.50 22.66
N GLY A 98 -14.16 -1.74 21.40
CA GLY A 98 -13.03 -1.07 20.77
C GLY A 98 -13.32 0.41 20.54
N ASP A 99 -12.26 1.23 20.54
CA ASP A 99 -12.35 2.66 20.18
C ASP A 99 -12.79 2.79 18.73
N MET A 100 -12.33 1.88 17.87
CA MET A 100 -12.83 1.70 16.51
C MET A 100 -13.56 0.37 16.39
N LYS A 101 -14.59 0.33 15.55
CA LYS A 101 -15.35 -0.87 15.24
C LYS A 101 -15.48 -1.05 13.75
N LEU A 102 -15.16 -2.25 13.28
CA LEU A 102 -15.34 -2.67 11.90
C LEU A 102 -16.26 -3.90 11.87
N GLU A 103 -17.37 -3.78 11.17
CA GLU A 103 -18.36 -4.85 11.01
C GLU A 103 -18.91 -4.85 9.59
N GLY A 104 -19.46 -5.96 9.16
CA GLY A 104 -20.03 -6.06 7.83
C GLY A 104 -20.36 -7.48 7.44
N GLU A 105 -20.62 -7.68 6.16
CA GLU A 105 -21.00 -8.98 5.60
C GLU A 105 -20.56 -9.11 4.15
N ILE A 106 -20.28 -10.33 3.70
CA ILE A 106 -20.03 -10.66 2.31
C ILE A 106 -21.39 -10.83 1.63
N THR A 107 -21.81 -9.82 0.85
CA THR A 107 -23.15 -9.74 0.28
C THR A 107 -23.27 -10.44 -1.07
N GLN A 108 -22.17 -10.54 -1.83
CA GLN A 108 -22.21 -11.09 -3.17
C GLN A 108 -20.95 -11.89 -3.47
N TYR A 109 -21.16 -13.04 -4.10
CA TYR A 109 -20.10 -13.84 -4.72
C TYR A 109 -20.71 -14.48 -5.97
N THR A 110 -20.28 -14.03 -7.15
CA THR A 110 -20.92 -14.39 -8.42
C THR A 110 -19.89 -14.62 -9.52
N GLN A 111 -20.26 -15.51 -10.43
CA GLN A 111 -19.54 -15.75 -11.68
C GLN A 111 -20.42 -15.31 -12.84
N ARG A 112 -19.83 -14.64 -13.83
CA ARG A 112 -20.51 -14.27 -15.08
C ARG A 112 -19.56 -14.38 -16.27
N ASN A 113 -20.09 -14.63 -17.45
CA ASN A 113 -19.31 -14.57 -18.68
C ASN A 113 -19.06 -13.08 -19.04
N LYS A 114 -17.81 -12.74 -19.34
CA LYS A 114 -17.39 -11.35 -19.58
C LYS A 114 -17.23 -11.01 -21.07
N ALA A 115 -16.69 -11.93 -21.84
CA ALA A 115 -16.45 -11.72 -23.25
C ALA A 115 -16.85 -12.95 -24.05
N VAL A 116 -17.40 -12.71 -25.25
CA VAL A 116 -17.65 -13.71 -26.27
C VAL A 116 -16.66 -13.43 -27.39
N SER A 117 -15.90 -14.45 -27.82
CA SER A 117 -15.02 -14.29 -28.99
C SER A 117 -15.85 -14.02 -30.25
N SER A 118 -15.22 -13.48 -31.30
CA SER A 118 -15.85 -13.29 -32.61
C SER A 118 -16.41 -14.59 -33.21
N GLU A 119 -15.99 -15.75 -32.71
CA GLU A 119 -16.44 -17.07 -33.08
C GLU A 119 -17.60 -17.60 -32.23
N GLY A 120 -18.16 -16.77 -31.31
CA GLY A 120 -19.33 -17.12 -30.51
C GLY A 120 -19.05 -17.86 -29.21
N TYR A 121 -17.80 -18.13 -28.87
CA TYR A 121 -17.41 -18.77 -27.60
C TYR A 121 -17.06 -17.76 -26.54
N SER A 122 -17.51 -17.97 -25.30
CA SER A 122 -17.07 -17.16 -24.17
C SER A 122 -15.61 -17.49 -23.84
N ALA A 123 -14.71 -16.54 -24.13
CA ALA A 123 -13.29 -16.72 -23.89
C ALA A 123 -12.89 -16.43 -22.44
N MET A 124 -13.67 -15.60 -21.74
CA MET A 124 -13.36 -15.13 -20.39
C MET A 124 -14.60 -15.20 -19.49
N ALA A 125 -14.39 -15.64 -18.27
CA ALA A 125 -15.35 -15.51 -17.16
C ALA A 125 -14.81 -14.53 -16.12
N GLU A 126 -15.71 -13.86 -15.43
CA GLU A 126 -15.43 -12.95 -14.32
C GLU A 126 -16.02 -13.50 -13.03
N LEU A 127 -15.18 -13.57 -12.01
CA LEU A 127 -15.59 -13.83 -10.63
C LEU A 127 -15.63 -12.49 -9.90
N ALA A 128 -16.70 -12.20 -9.17
CA ALA A 128 -16.89 -10.97 -8.43
C ALA A 128 -17.27 -11.27 -6.98
N MET A 129 -16.69 -10.53 -6.04
CA MET A 129 -16.97 -10.59 -4.61
C MET A 129 -17.26 -9.18 -4.10
N THR A 130 -18.36 -9.01 -3.36
CA THR A 130 -18.76 -7.72 -2.78
C THR A 130 -18.95 -7.88 -1.28
N VAL A 131 -18.42 -6.93 -0.53
CA VAL A 131 -18.51 -6.84 0.92
C VAL A 131 -19.14 -5.51 1.30
N ASN A 132 -20.17 -5.54 2.14
CA ASN A 132 -20.70 -4.34 2.78
C ASN A 132 -20.00 -4.15 4.12
N VAL A 133 -19.47 -2.94 4.35
CA VAL A 133 -18.66 -2.62 5.53
C VAL A 133 -19.20 -1.40 6.21
N ARG A 134 -19.38 -1.50 7.54
CA ARG A 134 -19.65 -0.37 8.43
C ARG A 134 -18.45 -0.17 9.34
N PHE A 135 -17.92 1.02 9.32
CA PHE A 135 -16.85 1.48 10.20
C PHE A 135 -17.38 2.55 11.14
N THR A 136 -17.04 2.43 12.42
CA THR A 136 -17.39 3.41 13.44
C THR A 136 -16.15 3.77 14.24
N ASN A 137 -15.87 5.08 14.37
CA ASN A 137 -14.84 5.60 15.25
C ASN A 137 -15.49 6.33 16.44
N ASN A 138 -15.50 5.70 17.60
CA ASN A 138 -16.10 6.24 18.83
C ASN A 138 -15.42 7.52 19.31
N SER A 139 -14.19 7.82 18.84
CA SER A 139 -13.47 9.04 19.18
C SER A 139 -13.75 10.19 18.21
N ASN A 140 -14.20 9.88 16.97
CA ASN A 140 -14.51 10.87 15.94
C ASN A 140 -15.54 10.32 14.94
N HIS A 141 -16.82 10.52 15.22
CA HIS A 141 -17.90 10.05 14.36
C HIS A 141 -17.94 10.66 12.96
N ASN A 142 -17.17 11.71 12.68
CA ASN A 142 -17.06 12.24 11.32
C ASN A 142 -16.31 11.30 10.37
N GLU A 143 -15.62 10.31 10.90
CA GLU A 143 -14.91 9.27 10.15
C GLU A 143 -15.76 8.02 9.90
N ASP A 144 -16.96 7.95 10.48
CA ASP A 144 -17.86 6.83 10.31
C ASP A 144 -18.30 6.70 8.85
N PHE A 145 -18.35 5.48 8.36
CA PHE A 145 -18.89 5.20 7.03
C PHE A 145 -19.58 3.86 6.96
N GLU A 146 -20.49 3.75 5.98
CA GLU A 146 -21.03 2.48 5.49
C GLU A 146 -20.86 2.45 3.97
N ARG A 147 -20.12 1.46 3.48
CA ARG A 147 -19.72 1.40 2.07
C ARG A 147 -19.58 -0.03 1.58
N GLN A 148 -19.89 -0.23 0.31
CA GLN A 148 -19.61 -1.48 -0.40
C GLN A 148 -18.25 -1.43 -1.09
N PHE A 149 -17.52 -2.54 -0.97
CA PHE A 149 -16.26 -2.78 -1.66
C PHE A 149 -16.43 -3.99 -2.57
N THR A 150 -15.89 -3.92 -3.77
CA THR A 150 -16.00 -4.98 -4.76
C THR A 150 -14.63 -5.28 -5.37
N ALA A 151 -14.29 -6.55 -5.42
CA ALA A 151 -13.14 -7.05 -6.18
C ALA A 151 -13.59 -8.02 -7.26
N THR A 152 -12.92 -7.99 -8.40
CA THR A 152 -13.20 -8.88 -9.52
C THR A 152 -11.91 -9.50 -10.05
N ARG A 153 -12.02 -10.74 -10.52
CA ARG A 153 -10.92 -11.41 -11.25
C ARG A 153 -11.48 -12.12 -12.46
N THR A 154 -10.73 -12.12 -13.52
CA THR A 154 -11.10 -12.81 -14.77
C THR A 154 -10.22 -14.05 -14.95
N TYR A 155 -10.80 -15.06 -15.57
CA TYR A 155 -10.08 -16.28 -15.94
C TYR A 155 -10.62 -16.83 -17.26
N GLU A 156 -9.82 -17.65 -17.94
CA GLU A 156 -10.22 -18.26 -19.19
C GLU A 156 -11.24 -19.38 -18.95
N THR A 157 -12.28 -19.42 -19.77
CA THR A 157 -13.34 -20.43 -19.65
C THR A 157 -12.89 -21.85 -20.02
N THR A 158 -11.68 -21.98 -20.59
CA THR A 158 -11.00 -23.27 -20.80
C THR A 158 -10.58 -23.93 -19.48
N GLN A 159 -10.47 -23.14 -18.41
CA GLN A 159 -10.17 -23.63 -17.06
C GLN A 159 -11.48 -23.81 -16.28
N SER A 160 -11.57 -24.88 -15.48
CA SER A 160 -12.71 -25.04 -14.58
C SER A 160 -12.61 -24.02 -13.43
N LEU A 161 -13.74 -23.49 -12.96
CA LEU A 161 -13.75 -22.59 -11.80
C LEU A 161 -13.05 -23.25 -10.59
N SER A 162 -13.32 -24.53 -10.34
CA SER A 162 -12.75 -25.28 -9.22
C SER A 162 -11.21 -25.32 -9.22
N SER A 163 -10.58 -25.28 -10.39
CA SER A 163 -9.12 -25.31 -10.51
C SER A 163 -8.44 -23.97 -10.21
N VAL A 164 -9.16 -22.86 -10.34
CA VAL A 164 -8.62 -21.50 -10.19
C VAL A 164 -9.24 -20.74 -9.01
N GLN A 165 -10.33 -21.25 -8.44
CA GLN A 165 -11.17 -20.55 -7.46
C GLN A 165 -10.41 -20.11 -6.22
N GLU A 166 -9.60 -20.99 -5.64
CA GLU A 166 -8.85 -20.68 -4.42
C GLU A 166 -7.92 -19.48 -4.65
N ARG A 167 -7.10 -19.55 -5.69
CA ARG A 167 -6.18 -18.46 -6.05
C ARG A 167 -6.91 -17.15 -6.33
N LEU A 168 -7.99 -17.20 -7.12
CA LEU A 168 -8.76 -15.99 -7.46
C LEU A 168 -9.44 -15.38 -6.23
N VAL A 169 -9.96 -16.20 -5.33
CA VAL A 169 -10.57 -15.72 -4.08
C VAL A 169 -9.52 -15.13 -3.16
N GLU A 170 -8.35 -15.74 -3.03
CA GLU A 170 -7.24 -15.20 -2.25
C GLU A 170 -6.82 -13.81 -2.75
N GLU A 171 -6.66 -13.65 -4.06
CA GLU A 171 -6.34 -12.36 -4.69
C GLU A 171 -7.44 -11.31 -4.46
N MET A 172 -8.72 -11.70 -4.54
CA MET A 172 -9.86 -10.79 -4.29
C MET A 172 -9.96 -10.41 -2.81
N VAL A 173 -9.75 -11.35 -1.91
CA VAL A 173 -9.75 -11.13 -0.46
C VAL A 173 -8.67 -10.14 -0.09
N LYS A 174 -7.45 -10.31 -0.61
CA LYS A 174 -6.35 -9.37 -0.38
C LYS A 174 -6.71 -7.97 -0.85
N ASP A 175 -7.22 -7.83 -2.06
CA ASP A 175 -7.63 -6.56 -2.67
C ASP A 175 -8.73 -5.88 -1.83
N LEU A 176 -9.76 -6.62 -1.41
CA LEU A 176 -10.82 -6.11 -0.55
C LEU A 176 -10.31 -5.66 0.83
N CYS A 177 -9.43 -6.45 1.45
CA CYS A 177 -8.82 -6.08 2.74
C CYS A 177 -7.99 -4.81 2.62
N ASP A 178 -7.22 -4.64 1.52
CA ASP A 178 -6.45 -3.43 1.24
C ASP A 178 -7.38 -2.21 1.05
N GLN A 179 -8.48 -2.35 0.31
CA GLN A 179 -9.46 -1.28 0.10
C GLN A 179 -10.14 -0.87 1.41
N ILE A 180 -10.58 -1.85 2.22
CA ILE A 180 -11.23 -1.63 3.52
C ILE A 180 -10.26 -0.96 4.50
N PHE A 181 -9.04 -1.47 4.57
CA PHE A 181 -7.98 -0.92 5.41
C PHE A 181 -7.71 0.55 5.05
N ASN A 182 -7.52 0.84 3.77
CA ASN A 182 -7.28 2.20 3.30
C ASN A 182 -8.45 3.12 3.61
N ALA A 183 -9.70 2.66 3.46
CA ALA A 183 -10.88 3.46 3.78
C ALA A 183 -11.00 3.75 5.29
N ALA A 184 -10.60 2.80 6.15
CA ALA A 184 -10.71 2.94 7.60
C ALA A 184 -9.55 3.74 8.23
N VAL A 185 -8.34 3.61 7.66
CA VAL A 185 -7.11 4.16 8.23
C VAL A 185 -6.62 5.39 7.48
N ALA A 186 -6.89 5.49 6.19
CA ALA A 186 -6.46 6.58 5.31
C ALA A 186 -7.61 7.54 4.95
N ASN A 187 -8.53 7.76 5.87
CA ASN A 187 -9.66 8.65 5.62
C ASN A 187 -9.16 10.12 5.54
N TRP A 188 -9.24 10.65 4.34
CA TRP A 188 -8.78 11.99 3.90
C TRP A 188 -9.92 13.00 3.96
#